data_aab9421ccaad5cf9dd4699fcdfb1209e
#
_entry.id   aab9421ccaad5cf9dd4699fcdfb1209e
#
_cell.length_a   1.000
_cell.length_b   1.000
_cell.length_c   1.000
_cell.angle_alpha   90.00
_cell.angle_beta   90.00
_cell.angle_gamma   90.00
#
_symmetry.space_group_name_H-M   'P 1'
#
loop_
_entity.id
_entity.type
_entity.pdbx_description
1 polymer ?
#
loop_
_entity_poly.entity_id
_entity_poly.type
_entity_poly.pdbx_seq_one_letter_code
_entity_poly.pdbx_strand_id
1 'polypeptide(L)'
;GCYNHHEDQSLLLRIKRSPMMKQIILYDSATGNTEYLAKALSHALPNVPCGPVGSLDCSKAELVYLGFWTDKGTCSDRLRAVLPSLAGKQIFLFGTAGFGADQAYFSQIIRRLEGELPQNCTVIGWYMCPGRMGEGVRRRYEAMLQDPVSAGQAELLLKNFDAVRTRPDERDAQALLAAAGL
;
A
#
# COMPACT_ATOMS: atom_id res chain seq x y z
N GLY A 1 -2.12 -27.91 -17.24
CA GLY A 1 -2.89 -27.56 -16.08
C GLY A 1 -2.26 -26.36 -15.42
N CYS A 2 -2.80 -25.14 -15.65
CA CYS A 2 -2.39 -23.95 -14.93
C CYS A 2 -2.99 -24.03 -13.53
N TYR A 3 -2.18 -24.34 -12.54
CA TYR A 3 -2.55 -24.17 -11.14
C TYR A 3 -2.70 -22.67 -10.87
N ASN A 4 -3.88 -22.26 -10.42
CA ASN A 4 -4.19 -20.89 -10.05
C ASN A 4 -3.40 -20.51 -8.78
N HIS A 5 -2.28 -19.84 -8.97
CA HIS A 5 -1.45 -19.32 -7.87
C HIS A 5 -2.21 -18.38 -6.91
N HIS A 6 -3.33 -17.80 -7.35
CA HIS A 6 -4.15 -16.91 -6.53
C HIS A 6 -5.02 -17.64 -5.49
N GLU A 7 -5.54 -18.83 -5.81
CA GLU A 7 -6.34 -19.59 -4.85
C GLU A 7 -5.50 -20.17 -3.72
N ASP A 8 -4.28 -20.58 -4.01
CA ASP A 8 -3.37 -21.15 -3.02
C ASP A 8 -2.87 -20.08 -2.03
N GLN A 9 -2.60 -18.85 -2.50
CA GLN A 9 -2.24 -17.74 -1.62
C GLN A 9 -3.37 -17.33 -0.68
N SER A 10 -4.62 -17.31 -1.15
CA SER A 10 -5.76 -16.96 -0.31
C SER A 10 -6.03 -18.00 0.78
N LEU A 11 -5.85 -19.28 0.47
CA LEU A 11 -5.96 -20.37 1.42
C LEU A 11 -4.84 -20.33 2.46
N LEU A 12 -3.61 -20.09 2.04
CA LEU A 12 -2.44 -19.91 2.93
C LEU A 12 -2.63 -18.72 3.87
N LEU A 13 -3.17 -17.62 3.37
CA LEU A 13 -3.50 -16.44 4.17
C LEU A 13 -4.59 -16.74 5.20
N ARG A 14 -5.61 -17.52 4.83
CA ARG A 14 -6.67 -17.98 5.76
C ARG A 14 -6.14 -18.89 6.85
N ILE A 15 -5.24 -19.80 6.52
CA ILE A 15 -4.62 -20.73 7.48
C ILE A 15 -3.71 -19.98 8.44
N LYS A 16 -2.98 -18.95 7.95
CA LYS A 16 -2.10 -18.12 8.78
C LYS A 16 -2.86 -17.17 9.70
N ARG A 17 -4.12 -16.88 9.42
CA ARG A 17 -5.00 -16.11 10.28
C ARG A 17 -5.78 -16.99 11.23
N SER A 18 -5.16 -17.45 12.30
CA SER A 18 -5.88 -18.06 13.41
C SER A 18 -6.85 -17.04 14.02
N PRO A 19 -8.09 -17.44 14.41
CA PRO A 19 -9.00 -16.57 15.17
C PRO A 19 -8.39 -16.03 16.45
N MET A 20 -7.34 -16.67 16.97
CA MET A 20 -6.60 -16.28 18.17
C MET A 20 -5.43 -15.35 17.88
N MET A 21 -5.06 -15.13 16.60
CA MET A 21 -3.93 -14.28 16.21
C MET A 21 -4.25 -12.81 16.47
N LYS A 22 -3.36 -12.13 17.17
CA LYS A 22 -3.47 -10.69 17.41
C LYS A 22 -3.07 -9.92 16.17
N GLN A 23 -3.98 -9.10 15.67
CA GLN A 23 -3.83 -8.33 14.45
C GLN A 23 -3.94 -6.84 14.73
N ILE A 24 -3.31 -6.05 13.89
CA ILE A 24 -3.39 -4.58 13.91
C ILE A 24 -3.31 -4.04 12.47
N ILE A 25 -3.98 -2.95 12.22
CA ILE A 25 -3.87 -2.18 10.97
C ILE A 25 -3.17 -0.87 11.29
N LEU A 26 -1.98 -0.70 10.74
CA LEU A 26 -1.20 0.54 10.86
C LEU A 26 -0.97 1.12 9.47
N TYR A 27 -1.08 2.43 9.34
CA TYR A 27 -0.87 3.07 8.05
C TYR A 27 -0.21 4.44 8.18
N ASP A 28 0.51 4.84 7.14
CA ASP A 28 0.92 6.21 6.89
C ASP A 28 0.23 6.71 5.63
N SER A 29 -0.41 7.86 5.71
CA SER A 29 -1.17 8.46 4.61
C SER A 29 -0.90 9.96 4.53
N ALA A 30 -0.43 10.42 3.37
CA ALA A 30 -0.17 11.84 3.15
C ALA A 30 -1.41 12.60 2.68
N THR A 31 -2.23 12.00 1.79
CA THR A 31 -3.35 12.66 1.11
C THR A 31 -4.69 11.93 1.30
N GLY A 32 -4.74 10.93 2.17
CA GLY A 32 -5.94 10.15 2.43
C GLY A 32 -6.09 8.89 1.56
N ASN A 33 -5.22 8.63 0.61
CA ASN A 33 -5.31 7.46 -0.25
C ASN A 33 -5.12 6.14 0.52
N THR A 34 -4.04 6.03 1.25
CA THR A 34 -3.75 4.85 2.06
C THR A 34 -4.75 4.70 3.21
N GLU A 35 -5.18 5.81 3.80
CA GLU A 35 -6.22 5.80 4.83
C GLU A 35 -7.54 5.23 4.31
N TYR A 36 -7.94 5.56 3.08
CA TYR A 36 -9.13 4.99 2.44
C TYR A 36 -9.06 3.46 2.41
N LEU A 37 -7.92 2.91 2.02
CA LEU A 37 -7.68 1.46 2.00
C LEU A 37 -7.68 0.86 3.41
N ALA A 38 -7.05 1.54 4.37
CA ALA A 38 -7.03 1.10 5.77
C ALA A 38 -8.44 1.01 6.37
N LYS A 39 -9.31 1.97 6.04
CA LYS A 39 -10.72 1.95 6.45
C LYS A 39 -11.49 0.77 5.85
N ALA A 40 -11.22 0.41 4.60
CA ALA A 40 -11.83 -0.77 3.98
C ALA A 40 -11.44 -2.06 4.74
N LEU A 41 -10.17 -2.22 5.09
CA LEU A 41 -9.71 -3.33 5.93
C LEU A 41 -10.36 -3.31 7.32
N SER A 42 -10.45 -2.14 7.93
CA SER A 42 -11.05 -1.97 9.26
C SER A 42 -12.53 -2.37 9.28
N HIS A 43 -13.28 -2.03 8.25
CA HIS A 43 -14.67 -2.46 8.11
C HIS A 43 -14.81 -3.98 7.98
N ALA A 44 -13.89 -4.63 7.27
CA ALA A 44 -13.87 -6.08 7.12
C ALA A 44 -13.34 -6.82 8.35
N LEU A 45 -12.61 -6.12 9.21
CA LEU A 45 -11.98 -6.64 10.43
C LEU A 45 -12.39 -5.77 11.64
N PRO A 46 -13.67 -5.79 12.05
CA PRO A 46 -14.21 -4.82 13.01
C PRO A 46 -13.58 -4.89 14.41
N ASN A 47 -13.00 -6.03 14.77
CA ASN A 47 -12.36 -6.23 16.08
C ASN A 47 -10.84 -5.98 16.05
N VAL A 48 -10.30 -5.57 14.92
CA VAL A 48 -8.86 -5.30 14.74
C VAL A 48 -8.63 -3.80 14.92
N PRO A 49 -7.74 -3.37 15.83
CA PRO A 49 -7.39 -1.97 15.98
C PRO A 49 -6.81 -1.42 14.68
N CYS A 50 -7.19 -0.19 14.33
CA CYS A 50 -6.75 0.51 13.12
C CYS A 50 -6.40 1.96 13.45
N GLY A 51 -5.23 2.40 13.01
CA GLY A 51 -4.81 3.78 13.19
C GLY A 51 -3.53 4.13 12.44
N PRO A 52 -3.22 5.43 12.34
CA PRO A 52 -1.97 5.86 11.74
C PRO A 52 -0.76 5.39 12.56
N VAL A 53 0.37 5.25 11.88
CA VAL A 53 1.64 4.89 12.55
C VAL A 53 1.94 5.87 13.68
N GLY A 54 2.39 5.34 14.81
CA GLY A 54 2.65 6.12 16.03
C GLY A 54 1.43 6.35 16.93
N SER A 55 0.22 5.98 16.52
CA SER A 55 -1.00 6.15 17.32
C SER A 55 -1.38 4.92 18.14
N LEU A 56 -0.89 3.75 17.77
CA LEU A 56 -1.21 2.47 18.41
C LEU A 56 0.07 1.69 18.74
N ASP A 57 0.02 0.98 19.85
CA ASP A 57 1.09 0.05 20.23
C ASP A 57 0.93 -1.28 19.47
N CYS A 58 1.91 -1.63 18.65
CA CYS A 58 1.94 -2.88 17.89
C CYS A 58 2.74 -4.00 18.56
N SER A 59 3.27 -3.79 19.76
CA SER A 59 4.20 -4.73 20.41
C SER A 59 3.63 -6.14 20.57
N LYS A 60 2.34 -6.26 20.83
CA LYS A 60 1.63 -7.54 21.02
C LYS A 60 1.03 -8.11 19.74
N ALA A 61 1.06 -7.37 18.64
CA ALA A 61 0.51 -7.85 17.38
C ALA A 61 1.41 -8.93 16.77
N GLU A 62 0.81 -9.96 16.23
CA GLU A 62 1.48 -11.04 15.50
C GLU A 62 1.39 -10.82 14.00
N LEU A 63 0.29 -10.24 13.52
CA LEU A 63 0.07 -9.83 12.13
C LEU A 63 -0.21 -8.34 12.06
N VAL A 64 0.57 -7.65 11.24
CA VAL A 64 0.41 -6.23 10.96
C VAL A 64 0.00 -6.04 9.50
N TYR A 65 -1.17 -5.43 9.28
CA TYR A 65 -1.51 -4.86 7.98
C TYR A 65 -0.86 -3.48 7.92
N LEU A 66 0.18 -3.34 7.12
CA LEU A 66 1.00 -2.14 7.06
C LEU A 66 0.70 -1.36 5.78
N GLY A 67 0.06 -0.20 5.95
CA GLY A 67 -0.30 0.69 4.86
C GLY A 67 0.73 1.78 4.63
N PHE A 68 1.05 2.04 3.37
CA PHE A 68 2.04 3.05 2.97
C PHE A 68 1.61 3.79 1.71
N TRP A 69 2.11 5.00 1.55
CA TRP A 69 2.11 5.70 0.28
C TRP A 69 3.53 5.70 -0.30
N THR A 70 3.63 5.75 -1.62
CA THR A 70 4.94 5.68 -2.27
C THR A 70 5.59 7.05 -2.30
N ASP A 71 6.76 7.13 -1.67
CA ASP A 71 7.65 8.29 -1.68
C ASP A 71 8.99 7.86 -2.28
N LYS A 72 9.36 8.46 -3.41
CA LYS A 72 10.63 8.19 -4.10
C LYS A 72 10.90 6.69 -4.34
N GLY A 73 9.84 5.95 -4.67
CA GLY A 73 9.94 4.52 -5.01
C GLY A 73 9.93 3.56 -3.83
N THR A 74 9.73 4.05 -2.61
CA THR A 74 9.60 3.25 -1.39
C THR A 74 8.61 3.92 -0.42
N CYS A 75 8.71 3.69 0.87
CA CYS A 75 7.86 4.34 1.86
C CYS A 75 8.43 5.67 2.34
N SER A 76 7.61 6.44 3.06
CA SER A 76 8.02 7.68 3.70
C SER A 76 8.98 7.46 4.87
N ASP A 77 9.72 8.48 5.26
CA ASP A 77 10.57 8.46 6.45
C ASP A 77 9.77 8.22 7.73
N ARG A 78 8.53 8.71 7.77
CA ARG A 78 7.64 8.50 8.91
C ARG A 78 7.30 7.02 9.11
N LEU A 79 7.02 6.29 8.04
CA LEU A 79 6.81 4.84 8.11
C LEU A 79 8.12 4.12 8.44
N ARG A 80 9.21 4.52 7.80
CA ARG A 80 10.52 3.92 8.00
C ARG A 80 10.96 3.93 9.47
N ALA A 81 10.61 4.98 10.20
CA ALA A 81 10.93 5.11 11.61
C ALA A 81 10.30 4.02 12.50
N VAL A 82 9.17 3.44 12.08
CA VAL A 82 8.47 2.40 12.86
C VAL A 82 8.81 0.97 12.42
N LEU A 83 9.47 0.79 11.30
CA LEU A 83 9.80 -0.55 10.77
C LEU A 83 10.58 -1.42 11.77
N PRO A 84 11.55 -0.92 12.53
CA PRO A 84 12.25 -1.73 13.51
C PRO A 84 11.33 -2.38 14.57
N SER A 85 10.21 -1.75 14.91
CA SER A 85 9.25 -2.29 15.87
C SER A 85 8.46 -3.49 15.36
N LEU A 86 8.57 -3.81 14.07
CA LEU A 86 7.86 -4.90 13.41
C LEU A 86 8.64 -6.22 13.42
N ALA A 87 9.80 -6.25 14.04
CA ALA A 87 10.65 -7.45 14.11
C ALA A 87 9.88 -8.69 14.59
N GLY A 88 10.03 -9.80 13.89
CA GLY A 88 9.42 -11.09 14.23
C GLY A 88 7.94 -11.23 13.85
N LYS A 89 7.34 -10.24 13.22
CA LYS A 89 5.91 -10.22 12.89
C LYS A 89 5.65 -10.69 11.47
N GLN A 90 4.42 -11.17 11.25
CA GLN A 90 3.88 -11.33 9.90
C GLN A 90 3.36 -9.97 9.41
N ILE A 91 3.62 -9.66 8.16
CA ILE A 91 3.27 -8.38 7.55
C ILE A 91 2.45 -8.62 6.28
N PHE A 92 1.31 -7.98 6.17
CA PHE A 92 0.61 -7.79 4.91
C PHE A 92 0.78 -6.32 4.49
N LEU A 93 1.40 -6.09 3.34
CA LEU A 93 1.65 -4.74 2.84
C LEU A 93 0.49 -4.27 1.96
N PHE A 94 0.02 -3.06 2.15
CA PHE A 94 -0.89 -2.41 1.22
C PHE A 94 -0.46 -0.97 0.97
N GLY A 95 -0.52 -0.54 -0.29
CA GLY A 95 0.02 0.76 -0.62
C GLY A 95 -0.61 1.41 -1.83
N THR A 96 -0.29 2.68 -2.00
CA THR A 96 -0.71 3.51 -3.12
C THR A 96 0.49 4.16 -3.80
N ALA A 97 0.39 4.38 -5.11
CA ALA A 97 1.38 5.12 -5.88
C ALA A 97 0.68 6.05 -6.87
N GLY A 98 1.16 7.27 -6.96
CA GLY A 98 0.58 8.28 -7.88
C GLY A 98 0.91 8.03 -9.34
N PHE A 99 2.04 7.39 -9.61
CA PHE A 99 2.51 7.12 -10.97
C PHE A 99 2.35 5.65 -11.34
N GLY A 100 1.65 5.40 -12.47
CA GLY A 100 1.50 4.07 -13.05
C GLY A 100 0.48 3.19 -12.34
N ALA A 101 0.01 2.19 -13.05
CA ALA A 101 -0.88 1.14 -12.57
C ALA A 101 -0.32 -0.25 -12.93
N ASP A 102 0.97 -0.31 -13.28
CA ASP A 102 1.65 -1.51 -13.72
C ASP A 102 2.07 -2.37 -12.53
N GLN A 103 1.68 -3.65 -12.55
CA GLN A 103 2.04 -4.62 -11.53
C GLN A 103 3.56 -4.81 -11.39
N ALA A 104 4.33 -4.69 -12.47
CA ALA A 104 5.78 -4.76 -12.43
C ALA A 104 6.38 -3.59 -11.62
N TYR A 105 5.83 -2.39 -11.78
CA TYR A 105 6.23 -1.21 -11.02
C TYR A 105 5.88 -1.37 -9.54
N PHE A 106 4.67 -1.80 -9.22
CA PHE A 106 4.24 -2.05 -7.85
C PHE A 106 5.09 -3.13 -7.17
N SER A 107 5.39 -4.20 -7.89
CA SER A 107 6.27 -5.27 -7.40
C SER A 107 7.68 -4.75 -7.02
N GLN A 108 8.23 -3.81 -7.79
CA GLN A 108 9.52 -3.19 -7.46
C GLN A 108 9.45 -2.37 -6.17
N ILE A 109 8.37 -1.61 -5.97
CA ILE A 109 8.17 -0.84 -4.74
C ILE A 109 8.09 -1.78 -3.53
N ILE A 110 7.31 -2.85 -3.65
CA ILE A 110 7.17 -3.86 -2.60
C ILE A 110 8.52 -4.49 -2.26
N ARG A 111 9.33 -4.87 -3.26
CA ARG A 111 10.66 -5.45 -3.02
C ARG A 111 11.59 -4.49 -2.29
N ARG A 112 11.55 -3.21 -2.63
CA ARG A 112 12.36 -2.18 -1.94
C ARG A 112 11.93 -2.06 -0.48
N LEU A 113 10.63 -2.03 -0.23
CA LEU A 113 10.12 -1.94 1.14
C LEU A 113 10.42 -3.21 1.93
N GLU A 114 10.30 -4.39 1.34
CA GLU A 114 10.71 -5.64 1.97
C GLU A 114 12.17 -5.62 2.40
N GLY A 115 13.04 -5.03 1.58
CA GLY A 115 14.46 -4.87 1.89
C GLY A 115 14.73 -3.93 3.08
N GLU A 116 13.78 -3.08 3.42
CA GLU A 116 13.87 -2.17 4.58
C GLU A 116 13.28 -2.78 5.87
N LEU A 117 12.50 -3.86 5.76
CA LEU A 117 11.94 -4.55 6.92
C LEU A 117 13.03 -5.29 7.73
N PRO A 118 12.83 -5.47 9.05
CA PRO A 118 13.70 -6.33 9.84
C PRO A 118 13.78 -7.74 9.25
N GLN A 119 14.94 -8.38 9.36
CA GLN A 119 15.24 -9.70 8.74
C GLN A 119 14.32 -10.83 9.17
N ASN A 120 13.75 -10.76 10.35
CA ASN A 120 12.88 -11.79 10.91
C ASN A 120 11.39 -11.51 10.70
N CYS A 121 11.04 -10.54 9.87
CA CYS A 121 9.68 -10.33 9.39
C CYS A 121 9.33 -11.32 8.29
N THR A 122 8.05 -11.70 8.21
CA THR A 122 7.51 -12.51 7.13
C THR A 122 6.42 -11.73 6.40
N VAL A 123 6.65 -11.37 5.15
CA VAL A 123 5.63 -10.75 4.29
C VAL A 123 4.73 -11.86 3.76
N ILE A 124 3.46 -11.85 4.17
CA ILE A 124 2.49 -12.89 3.83
C ILE A 124 1.67 -12.56 2.59
N GLY A 125 1.72 -11.34 2.12
CA GLY A 125 1.02 -10.88 0.93
C GLY A 125 1.10 -9.37 0.80
N TRP A 126 0.61 -8.86 -0.33
CA TRP A 126 0.58 -7.43 -0.58
C TRP A 126 -0.48 -7.05 -1.61
N TYR A 127 -0.85 -5.77 -1.59
CA TYR A 127 -1.70 -5.13 -2.58
C TYR A 127 -1.23 -3.70 -2.82
N MET A 128 -1.24 -3.27 -4.06
CA MET A 128 -1.04 -1.86 -4.42
C MET A 128 -2.02 -1.42 -5.49
N CYS A 129 -2.37 -0.16 -5.45
CA CYS A 129 -3.20 0.49 -6.45
C CYS A 129 -2.73 1.92 -6.72
N PRO A 130 -3.21 2.54 -7.82
CA PRO A 130 -2.99 3.96 -8.03
C PRO A 130 -3.65 4.81 -6.95
N GLY A 131 -3.09 6.01 -6.72
CA GLY A 131 -3.66 7.00 -5.83
C GLY A 131 -3.63 8.39 -6.45
N ARG A 132 -4.69 9.17 -6.23
CA ARG A 132 -4.73 10.55 -6.70
C ARG A 132 -3.60 11.38 -6.11
N MET A 133 -3.09 12.28 -6.92
CA MET A 133 -2.05 13.23 -6.53
C MET A 133 -2.64 14.62 -6.26
N GLY A 134 -1.95 15.41 -5.45
CA GLY A 134 -2.38 16.76 -5.12
C GLY A 134 -2.19 17.75 -6.28
N GLU A 135 -2.92 18.86 -6.23
CA GLU A 135 -2.88 19.91 -7.26
C GLU A 135 -1.49 20.54 -7.44
N GLY A 136 -0.65 20.53 -6.42
CA GLY A 136 0.74 20.97 -6.53
C GLY A 136 1.56 20.15 -7.54
N VAL A 137 1.29 18.87 -7.63
CA VAL A 137 1.90 17.98 -8.64
C VAL A 137 1.41 18.36 -10.03
N ARG A 138 0.11 18.61 -10.18
CA ARG A 138 -0.46 19.04 -11.47
C ARG A 138 0.18 20.34 -11.95
N ARG A 139 0.29 21.33 -11.08
CA ARG A 139 0.94 22.60 -11.41
C ARG A 139 2.37 22.42 -11.88
N ARG A 140 3.11 21.52 -11.25
CA ARG A 140 4.48 21.16 -11.66
C ARG A 140 4.52 20.57 -13.06
N TYR A 141 3.61 19.65 -13.38
CA TYR A 141 3.52 19.06 -14.72
C TYR A 141 3.12 20.09 -15.77
N GLU A 142 2.19 20.98 -15.46
CA GLU A 142 1.79 22.07 -16.34
C GLU A 142 2.95 23.02 -16.63
N ALA A 143 3.77 23.34 -15.63
CA ALA A 143 4.98 24.14 -15.82
C ALA A 143 6.00 23.46 -16.75
N MET A 144 6.11 22.13 -16.69
CA MET A 144 6.99 21.36 -17.59
C MET A 144 6.56 21.44 -19.06
N LEU A 145 5.29 21.73 -19.35
CA LEU A 145 4.81 21.91 -20.74
C LEU A 145 5.45 23.13 -21.43
N GLN A 146 5.92 24.09 -20.66
CA GLN A 146 6.53 25.32 -21.19
C GLN A 146 7.96 25.08 -21.69
N ASP A 147 8.60 24.00 -21.30
CA ASP A 147 9.94 23.62 -21.75
C ASP A 147 9.84 22.57 -22.87
N PRO A 148 10.34 22.86 -24.08
CA PRO A 148 10.30 21.92 -25.21
C PRO A 148 10.97 20.57 -24.92
N VAL A 149 11.96 20.54 -24.03
CA VAL A 149 12.67 19.29 -23.66
C VAL A 149 11.79 18.37 -22.81
N SER A 150 10.96 18.92 -21.92
CA SER A 150 10.13 18.16 -20.99
C SER A 150 8.66 18.07 -21.38
N ALA A 151 8.21 18.82 -22.40
CA ALA A 151 6.80 18.91 -22.76
C ALA A 151 6.15 17.55 -23.07
N GLY A 152 6.83 16.70 -23.84
CA GLY A 152 6.31 15.36 -24.17
C GLY A 152 6.12 14.48 -22.94
N GLN A 153 7.06 14.51 -22.01
CA GLN A 153 6.95 13.82 -20.74
C GLN A 153 5.82 14.40 -19.88
N ALA A 154 5.69 15.71 -19.84
CA ALA A 154 4.64 16.39 -19.10
C ALA A 154 3.24 15.99 -19.56
N GLU A 155 3.02 15.84 -20.87
CA GLU A 155 1.75 15.37 -21.43
C GLU A 155 1.37 13.97 -20.90
N LEU A 156 2.35 13.05 -20.87
CA LEU A 156 2.14 11.70 -20.33
C LEU A 156 1.83 11.72 -18.83
N LEU A 157 2.55 12.56 -18.07
CA LEU A 157 2.34 12.71 -16.63
C LEU A 157 0.97 13.31 -16.32
N LEU A 158 0.51 14.30 -17.09
CA LEU A 158 -0.81 14.90 -16.94
C LEU A 158 -1.92 13.90 -17.30
N LYS A 159 -1.72 13.11 -18.34
CA LYS A 159 -2.66 12.04 -18.71
C LYS A 159 -2.80 11.01 -17.57
N ASN A 160 -1.70 10.61 -16.97
CA ASN A 160 -1.72 9.72 -15.81
C ASN A 160 -2.41 10.40 -14.61
N PHE A 161 -2.10 11.67 -14.35
CA PHE A 161 -2.74 12.43 -13.27
C PHE A 161 -4.27 12.38 -13.38
N ASP A 162 -4.80 12.62 -14.58
CA ASP A 162 -6.24 12.60 -14.82
C ASP A 162 -6.83 11.19 -14.71
N ALA A 163 -6.10 10.16 -15.16
CA ALA A 163 -6.54 8.77 -15.12
C ALA A 163 -6.68 8.24 -13.68
N VAL A 164 -5.86 8.71 -12.74
CA VAL A 164 -5.87 8.24 -11.34
C VAL A 164 -6.61 9.21 -10.40
N ARG A 165 -7.22 10.24 -10.91
CA ARG A 165 -7.86 11.33 -10.15
C ARG A 165 -8.90 10.85 -9.13
N THR A 166 -9.59 9.77 -9.44
CA THR A 166 -10.65 9.18 -8.60
C THR A 166 -10.19 7.95 -7.83
N ARG A 167 -8.88 7.64 -7.88
CA ARG A 167 -8.32 6.44 -7.25
C ARG A 167 -7.64 6.78 -5.91
N PRO A 168 -7.65 5.89 -4.90
CA PRO A 168 -8.35 4.60 -4.90
C PRO A 168 -9.88 4.76 -4.82
N ASP A 169 -10.58 3.76 -5.33
CA ASP A 169 -12.03 3.69 -5.29
C ASP A 169 -12.51 2.33 -4.76
N GLU A 170 -13.82 2.05 -4.84
CA GLU A 170 -14.40 0.80 -4.36
C GLU A 170 -13.80 -0.45 -5.03
N ARG A 171 -13.38 -0.37 -6.29
CA ARG A 171 -12.70 -1.49 -6.97
C ARG A 171 -11.39 -1.83 -6.28
N ASP A 172 -10.65 -0.80 -5.88
CA ASP A 172 -9.39 -0.96 -5.16
C ASP A 172 -9.62 -1.54 -3.77
N ALA A 173 -10.64 -1.07 -3.07
CA ALA A 173 -11.02 -1.61 -1.77
C ALA A 173 -11.38 -3.09 -1.86
N GLN A 174 -12.20 -3.49 -2.83
CA GLN A 174 -12.57 -4.89 -3.04
C GLN A 174 -11.37 -5.76 -3.43
N ALA A 175 -10.49 -5.26 -4.30
CA ALA A 175 -9.28 -5.96 -4.69
C ALA A 175 -8.31 -6.14 -3.51
N LEU A 176 -8.18 -5.13 -2.65
CA LEU A 176 -7.40 -5.23 -1.42
C LEU A 176 -7.95 -6.33 -0.50
N LEU A 177 -9.26 -6.35 -0.26
CA LEU A 177 -9.89 -7.38 0.58
C LEU A 177 -9.66 -8.78 0.01
N ALA A 178 -9.82 -8.96 -1.29
CA ALA A 178 -9.55 -10.23 -1.97
C ALA A 178 -8.08 -10.66 -1.81
N ALA A 179 -7.13 -9.73 -2.02
CA ALA A 179 -5.70 -10.01 -1.84
C ALA A 179 -5.36 -10.37 -0.39
N ALA A 180 -6.07 -9.80 0.57
CA ALA A 180 -5.94 -10.12 1.98
C ALA A 180 -6.73 -11.38 2.40
N GLY A 181 -7.48 -12.03 1.49
CA GLY A 181 -8.29 -13.22 1.76
C GLY A 181 -9.50 -12.94 2.65
N LEU A 182 -10.09 -11.76 2.51
CA LEU A 182 -11.25 -11.29 3.26
C LEU A 182 -12.51 -11.25 2.38
#